data_c7e063a6a7c789132f7271501ccf24d6
#
_entry.id   c7e063a6a7c789132f7271501ccf24d6
#
_cell.length_a   1.000
_cell.length_b   1.000
_cell.length_c   1.000
_cell.angle_alpha   90.00
_cell.angle_beta   90.00
_cell.angle_gamma   90.00
#
_symmetry.space_group_name_H-M   'P 1'
#
loop_
_entity.id
_entity.type
_entity.pdbx_description
1 polymer ?
#
loop_
_entity_poly.entity_id
_entity_poly.type
_entity_poly.pdbx_seq_one_letter_code
_entity_poly.pdbx_strand_id
1 'polypeptide(L)'
;MKLLKFITLALISSLSQQAFADIQLTVPSQVSLKVVNGEIAKQQNSLILKDGKNQIAFQYEGNYRAGGEVNYFTTDIILITFEGNNQDYTMSLPRLRSEKQINQFNEQPEITLTDTSGKAVSFEQGKLMKNGIQFNRDLVAEAAAYNQTDKPASLHQPATIIVPANGQTEGDVAGQMLDYWYKKADEKTRAQFKARINQ
;
A
#
# COMPACT_ATOMS: atom_id res chain seq x y z
N MET A 1 42.78 1.71 -58.24
CA MET A 1 42.86 1.70 -56.76
C MET A 1 41.54 2.22 -56.20
N LYS A 2 40.68 1.34 -55.70
CA LYS A 2 39.37 1.68 -55.17
C LYS A 2 39.48 1.75 -53.64
N LEU A 3 39.34 2.93 -53.04
CA LEU A 3 39.27 3.11 -51.59
C LEU A 3 37.90 2.63 -51.10
N LEU A 4 37.89 1.56 -50.33
CA LEU A 4 36.73 1.05 -49.65
C LEU A 4 36.53 1.85 -48.37
N LYS A 5 35.48 2.68 -48.30
CA LYS A 5 35.07 3.45 -47.11
C LYS A 5 34.25 2.51 -46.21
N PHE A 6 34.81 2.06 -45.08
CA PHE A 6 34.11 1.39 -44.03
C PHE A 6 33.31 2.43 -43.24
N ILE A 7 32.00 2.46 -43.40
CA ILE A 7 31.11 3.20 -42.51
C ILE A 7 30.77 2.28 -41.32
N THR A 8 31.40 2.52 -40.20
CA THR A 8 31.06 1.88 -38.93
C THR A 8 29.83 2.57 -38.37
N LEU A 9 28.67 1.94 -38.53
CA LEU A 9 27.42 2.40 -37.89
C LEU A 9 27.47 1.97 -36.40
N ALA A 10 27.87 2.91 -35.54
CA ALA A 10 27.82 2.73 -34.10
C ALA A 10 26.34 2.78 -33.66
N LEU A 11 25.76 1.61 -33.39
CA LEU A 11 24.44 1.46 -32.80
C LEU A 11 24.56 1.87 -31.33
N ILE A 12 24.30 3.13 -31.01
CA ILE A 12 24.16 3.59 -29.62
C ILE A 12 22.82 3.07 -29.13
N SER A 13 22.84 1.90 -28.49
CA SER A 13 21.72 1.45 -27.68
C SER A 13 21.63 2.34 -26.43
N SER A 14 20.78 3.36 -26.49
CA SER A 14 20.37 4.13 -25.34
C SER A 14 19.60 3.21 -24.40
N LEU A 15 20.27 2.67 -23.37
CA LEU A 15 19.61 2.16 -22.20
C LEU A 15 18.87 3.36 -21.56
N SER A 16 17.61 3.50 -21.84
CA SER A 16 16.73 4.38 -21.08
C SER A 16 16.68 3.80 -19.64
N GLN A 17 17.54 4.32 -18.78
CA GLN A 17 17.35 4.13 -17.34
C GLN A 17 16.02 4.83 -17.01
N GLN A 18 15.03 4.07 -16.66
CA GLN A 18 13.83 4.62 -16.03
C GLN A 18 14.30 5.19 -14.68
N ALA A 19 14.55 6.47 -14.65
CA ALA A 19 14.72 7.20 -13.41
C ALA A 19 13.35 7.17 -12.72
N PHE A 20 13.23 6.30 -11.71
CA PHE A 20 12.09 6.38 -10.80
C PHE A 20 12.22 7.72 -10.08
N ALA A 21 11.32 8.64 -10.36
CA ALA A 21 11.27 9.89 -9.65
C ALA A 21 10.86 9.62 -8.20
N ASP A 22 11.59 10.20 -7.27
CA ASP A 22 11.17 10.20 -5.88
C ASP A 22 10.04 11.22 -5.73
N ILE A 23 8.98 10.86 -5.02
CA ILE A 23 7.87 11.72 -4.68
C ILE A 23 7.95 12.11 -3.21
N GLN A 24 7.48 13.30 -2.87
CA GLN A 24 7.42 13.74 -1.48
C GLN A 24 5.98 13.70 -0.98
N LEU A 25 5.75 13.04 0.15
CA LEU A 25 4.49 13.12 0.88
C LEU A 25 4.68 13.92 2.17
N THR A 26 4.01 15.07 2.23
CA THR A 26 3.90 15.86 3.46
C THR A 26 2.78 15.33 4.32
N VAL A 27 3.07 15.04 5.60
CA VAL A 27 2.10 14.57 6.59
C VAL A 27 1.98 15.56 7.75
N PRO A 28 0.79 15.72 8.37
CA PRO A 28 0.62 16.57 9.56
C PRO A 28 1.51 16.12 10.71
N SER A 29 1.94 17.06 11.56
CA SER A 29 2.75 16.77 12.75
C SER A 29 2.08 15.86 13.77
N GLN A 30 0.75 15.76 13.72
CA GLN A 30 -0.07 14.88 14.56
C GLN A 30 -0.09 13.43 14.05
N VAL A 31 0.48 13.16 12.89
CA VAL A 31 0.62 11.81 12.34
C VAL A 31 1.85 11.14 12.94
N SER A 32 1.63 10.08 13.70
CA SER A 32 2.68 9.20 14.20
C SER A 32 2.85 8.04 13.23
N LEU A 33 3.88 8.13 12.40
CA LEU A 33 4.21 7.11 11.40
C LEU A 33 4.65 5.82 12.08
N LYS A 34 4.19 4.67 11.59
CA LYS A 34 4.53 3.36 12.14
C LYS A 34 5.25 2.48 11.11
N VAL A 35 4.68 2.31 9.93
CA VAL A 35 5.25 1.51 8.85
C VAL A 35 5.09 2.27 7.54
N VAL A 36 6.12 2.28 6.71
CA VAL A 36 6.10 2.83 5.35
C VAL A 36 6.66 1.77 4.40
N ASN A 37 5.87 1.36 3.43
CA ASN A 37 6.25 0.35 2.42
C ASN A 37 6.88 -0.93 3.02
N GLY A 38 6.32 -1.39 4.16
CA GLY A 38 6.78 -2.60 4.85
C GLY A 38 7.98 -2.42 5.78
N GLU A 39 8.50 -1.22 5.96
CA GLU A 39 9.61 -0.91 6.86
C GLU A 39 9.16 -0.05 8.04
N ILE A 40 9.84 -0.19 9.20
CA ILE A 40 9.58 0.68 10.36
C ILE A 40 9.87 2.14 9.97
N ALA A 41 8.86 2.98 10.12
CA ALA A 41 8.98 4.39 9.79
C ALA A 41 9.82 5.16 10.81
N LYS A 42 10.63 6.10 10.30
CA LYS A 42 11.20 7.17 11.12
C LYS A 42 10.19 8.31 11.22
N GLN A 43 10.02 8.87 12.42
CA GLN A 43 9.10 10.00 12.61
C GLN A 43 9.63 11.24 11.88
N GLN A 44 8.84 11.72 10.90
CA GLN A 44 9.14 12.90 10.11
C GLN A 44 7.85 13.42 9.46
N ASN A 45 7.82 14.73 9.14
CA ASN A 45 6.65 15.36 8.53
C ASN A 45 6.69 15.32 6.99
N SER A 46 7.75 14.76 6.42
CA SER A 46 7.92 14.60 4.98
C SER A 46 8.56 13.26 4.69
N LEU A 47 7.90 12.46 3.87
CA LEU A 47 8.37 11.16 3.43
C LEU A 47 8.86 11.26 1.98
N ILE A 48 10.03 10.69 1.71
CA ILE A 48 10.46 10.44 0.33
C ILE A 48 10.04 9.02 -0.02
N LEU A 49 9.22 8.92 -1.03
CA LEU A 49 8.64 7.67 -1.50
C LEU A 49 9.02 7.44 -2.96
N LYS A 50 8.88 6.22 -3.43
CA LYS A 50 9.07 5.90 -4.84
C LYS A 50 7.79 6.16 -5.63
N ASP A 51 7.95 6.44 -6.91
CA ASP A 51 6.84 6.43 -7.85
C ASP A 51 6.14 5.06 -7.85
N GLY A 52 4.82 5.03 -8.08
CA GLY A 52 4.02 3.82 -8.02
C GLY A 52 3.29 3.63 -6.69
N LYS A 53 2.99 2.37 -6.35
CA LYS A 53 2.15 2.03 -5.20
C LYS A 53 2.88 2.19 -3.87
N ASN A 54 2.33 3.00 -2.98
CA ASN A 54 2.85 3.27 -1.65
C ASN A 54 1.83 2.94 -0.56
N GLN A 55 2.31 2.36 0.54
CA GLN A 55 1.49 2.01 1.70
C GLN A 55 2.07 2.64 2.97
N ILE A 56 1.22 3.25 3.78
CA ILE A 56 1.61 3.93 5.01
C ILE A 56 0.67 3.52 6.14
N ALA A 57 1.24 3.03 7.24
CA ALA A 57 0.54 2.79 8.49
C ALA A 57 0.90 3.88 9.51
N PHE A 58 -0.10 4.48 10.12
CA PHE A 58 0.08 5.57 11.07
C PHE A 58 -1.03 5.61 12.12
N GLN A 59 -0.79 6.39 13.19
CA GLN A 59 -1.79 6.80 14.15
C GLN A 59 -1.94 8.32 14.13
N TYR A 60 -3.14 8.81 14.41
CA TYR A 60 -3.37 10.22 14.67
C TYR A 60 -3.31 10.45 16.18
N GLU A 61 -2.35 11.25 16.60
CA GLU A 61 -2.13 11.63 18.00
C GLU A 61 -2.46 13.11 18.19
N GLY A 62 -3.12 13.43 19.29
CA GLY A 62 -3.49 14.82 19.52
C GLY A 62 -4.04 15.06 20.92
N ASN A 63 -4.63 16.24 21.10
CA ASN A 63 -5.29 16.60 22.34
C ASN A 63 -6.53 17.46 22.10
N TYR A 64 -7.43 17.44 23.05
CA TYR A 64 -8.62 18.30 23.10
C TYR A 64 -8.87 18.76 24.54
N ARG A 65 -9.69 19.80 24.70
CA ARG A 65 -10.07 20.31 26.02
C ARG A 65 -11.51 19.91 26.34
N ALA A 66 -11.71 19.32 27.52
CA ALA A 66 -13.01 19.01 28.06
C ALA A 66 -13.01 19.26 29.59
N GLY A 67 -14.03 19.91 30.12
CA GLY A 67 -14.12 20.19 31.54
C GLY A 67 -13.00 21.09 32.11
N GLY A 68 -12.35 21.89 31.24
CA GLY A 68 -11.18 22.71 31.63
C GLY A 68 -9.84 22.00 31.56
N GLU A 69 -9.83 20.68 31.35
CA GLU A 69 -8.62 19.85 31.29
C GLU A 69 -8.19 19.55 29.85
N VAL A 70 -6.90 19.25 29.68
CA VAL A 70 -6.34 18.77 28.41
C VAL A 70 -6.31 17.25 28.42
N ASN A 71 -7.03 16.67 27.48
CA ASN A 71 -7.09 15.24 27.28
C ASN A 71 -6.28 14.86 26.01
N TYR A 72 -5.44 13.87 26.11
CA TYR A 72 -4.66 13.32 24.99
C TYR A 72 -5.38 12.11 24.39
N PHE A 73 -5.22 11.93 23.09
CA PHE A 73 -5.77 10.77 22.40
C PHE A 73 -4.78 10.19 21.39
N THR A 74 -4.96 8.93 21.09
CA THR A 74 -4.28 8.21 20.02
C THR A 74 -5.34 7.33 19.34
N THR A 75 -5.39 7.36 18.02
CA THR A 75 -6.35 6.56 17.24
C THR A 75 -5.87 5.13 17.05
N ASP A 76 -6.73 4.29 16.47
CA ASP A 76 -6.32 3.02 15.88
C ASP A 76 -5.22 3.24 14.84
N ILE A 77 -4.49 2.16 14.51
CA ILE A 77 -3.51 2.21 13.43
C ILE A 77 -4.24 2.13 12.10
N ILE A 78 -4.16 3.22 11.35
CA ILE A 78 -4.77 3.39 10.04
C ILE A 78 -3.73 3.01 8.98
N LEU A 79 -4.17 2.29 7.97
CA LEU A 79 -3.38 1.90 6.81
C LEU A 79 -3.97 2.58 5.59
N ILE A 80 -3.16 3.28 4.81
CA ILE A 80 -3.56 3.81 3.50
C ILE A 80 -2.64 3.29 2.42
N THR A 81 -3.21 3.09 1.23
CA THR A 81 -2.45 2.73 0.01
C THR A 81 -2.89 3.63 -1.12
N PHE A 82 -1.94 4.27 -1.78
CA PHE A 82 -2.17 5.17 -2.91
C PHE A 82 -1.12 4.97 -4.01
N GLU A 83 -1.44 5.44 -5.21
CA GLU A 83 -0.53 5.43 -6.35
C GLU A 83 0.16 6.78 -6.48
N GLY A 84 1.49 6.79 -6.37
CA GLY A 84 2.33 7.96 -6.62
C GLY A 84 2.65 8.10 -8.11
N ASN A 85 2.59 9.32 -8.64
CA ASN A 85 2.77 9.61 -10.06
C ASN A 85 3.65 10.85 -10.25
N ASN A 86 4.94 10.73 -10.01
CA ASN A 86 5.95 11.77 -10.27
C ASN A 86 5.53 13.21 -9.86
N GLN A 87 4.88 13.32 -8.72
CA GLN A 87 4.46 14.59 -8.12
C GLN A 87 4.38 14.49 -6.61
N ASP A 88 4.41 15.61 -5.90
CA ASP A 88 4.33 15.66 -4.47
C ASP A 88 2.88 15.62 -3.99
N TYR A 89 2.70 15.14 -2.76
CA TYR A 89 1.40 14.97 -2.12
C TYR A 89 1.37 15.59 -0.74
N THR A 90 0.17 15.98 -0.33
CA THR A 90 -0.08 16.49 1.03
C THR A 90 -1.24 15.71 1.65
N MET A 91 -0.99 15.13 2.82
CA MET A 91 -2.03 14.53 3.66
C MET A 91 -2.61 15.58 4.60
N SER A 92 -3.92 15.55 4.79
CA SER A 92 -4.62 16.39 5.75
C SER A 92 -5.60 15.55 6.58
N LEU A 93 -5.74 15.92 7.86
CA LEU A 93 -6.64 15.28 8.81
C LEU A 93 -7.55 16.33 9.46
N PRO A 94 -8.79 16.00 9.81
CA PRO A 94 -9.68 16.89 10.53
C PRO A 94 -9.17 17.15 11.95
N ARG A 95 -9.48 18.30 12.51
CA ARG A 95 -9.17 18.57 13.92
C ARG A 95 -10.20 17.92 14.82
N LEU A 96 -9.80 16.95 15.62
CA LEU A 96 -10.65 16.28 16.61
C LEU A 96 -10.64 17.07 17.92
N ARG A 97 -11.83 17.44 18.41
CA ARG A 97 -12.03 18.34 19.56
C ARG A 97 -12.86 17.73 20.69
N SER A 98 -13.28 16.48 20.54
CA SER A 98 -14.09 15.77 21.53
C SER A 98 -13.90 14.25 21.39
N GLU A 99 -14.16 13.53 22.45
CA GLU A 99 -14.17 12.07 22.46
C GLU A 99 -15.11 11.48 21.40
N LYS A 100 -16.29 12.08 21.23
CA LYS A 100 -17.24 11.68 20.19
C LYS A 100 -16.61 11.73 18.79
N GLN A 101 -15.90 12.82 18.45
CA GLN A 101 -15.24 12.96 17.16
C GLN A 101 -14.08 11.96 16.99
N ILE A 102 -13.35 11.67 18.08
CA ILE A 102 -12.30 10.68 18.07
C ILE A 102 -12.86 9.28 17.79
N ASN A 103 -13.97 8.91 18.44
CA ASN A 103 -14.64 7.63 18.23
C ASN A 103 -15.19 7.52 16.80
N GLN A 104 -15.82 8.58 16.29
CA GLN A 104 -16.28 8.62 14.89
C GLN A 104 -15.12 8.48 13.90
N PHE A 105 -14.01 9.19 14.14
CA PHE A 105 -12.82 9.07 13.32
C PHE A 105 -12.20 7.67 13.39
N ASN A 106 -12.22 7.04 14.57
CA ASN A 106 -11.78 5.65 14.69
C ASN A 106 -12.70 4.68 13.92
N GLU A 107 -13.99 4.92 13.87
CA GLU A 107 -14.93 4.09 13.09
C GLU A 107 -14.71 4.30 11.59
N GLN A 108 -14.67 5.55 11.17
CA GLN A 108 -14.52 5.95 9.77
C GLN A 108 -13.51 7.10 9.64
N PRO A 109 -12.21 6.81 9.42
CA PRO A 109 -11.18 7.83 9.29
C PRO A 109 -11.44 8.76 8.10
N GLU A 110 -11.53 10.06 8.37
CA GLU A 110 -11.61 11.11 7.36
C GLU A 110 -10.21 11.61 7.04
N ILE A 111 -9.66 11.16 5.93
CA ILE A 111 -8.31 11.51 5.46
C ILE A 111 -8.47 12.19 4.10
N THR A 112 -7.70 13.24 3.86
CA THR A 112 -7.61 13.85 2.54
C THR A 112 -6.16 13.76 2.05
N LEU A 113 -6.00 13.29 0.83
CA LEU A 113 -4.73 13.31 0.11
C LEU A 113 -4.89 14.19 -1.11
N THR A 114 -4.01 15.18 -1.28
CA THR A 114 -4.04 16.10 -2.42
C THR A 114 -2.70 16.13 -3.14
N ASP A 115 -2.73 16.38 -4.43
CA ASP A 115 -1.55 16.66 -5.23
C ASP A 115 -1.13 18.14 -5.13
N THR A 116 -0.07 18.52 -5.84
CA THR A 116 0.47 19.88 -5.88
C THR A 116 -0.51 20.91 -6.43
N SER A 117 -1.51 20.49 -7.20
CA SER A 117 -2.57 21.36 -7.72
C SER A 117 -3.74 21.54 -6.75
N GLY A 118 -3.73 20.81 -5.61
CA GLY A 118 -4.81 20.76 -4.63
C GLY A 118 -5.95 19.81 -5.04
N LYS A 119 -5.77 19.01 -6.09
CA LYS A 119 -6.75 18.01 -6.51
C LYS A 119 -6.69 16.80 -5.58
N ALA A 120 -7.86 16.28 -5.19
CA ALA A 120 -7.96 15.08 -4.39
C ALA A 120 -7.39 13.87 -5.13
N VAL A 121 -6.60 13.08 -4.41
CA VAL A 121 -5.99 11.83 -4.87
C VAL A 121 -6.71 10.66 -4.21
N SER A 122 -7.12 9.70 -5.03
CA SER A 122 -7.76 8.48 -4.54
C SER A 122 -6.77 7.60 -3.80
N PHE A 123 -7.22 6.99 -2.71
CA PHE A 123 -6.47 6.00 -1.96
C PHE A 123 -7.43 4.98 -1.35
N GLU A 124 -6.91 3.81 -1.03
CA GLU A 124 -7.59 2.80 -0.25
C GLU A 124 -7.21 2.93 1.21
N GLN A 125 -8.16 2.69 2.12
CA GLN A 125 -7.88 2.73 3.56
C GLN A 125 -8.33 1.47 4.28
N GLY A 126 -7.62 1.16 5.36
CA GLY A 126 -7.90 0.05 6.25
C GLY A 126 -7.33 0.29 7.63
N LYS A 127 -7.39 -0.73 8.49
CA LYS A 127 -6.86 -0.67 9.86
C LYS A 127 -6.09 -1.93 10.20
N LEU A 128 -4.98 -1.77 10.92
CA LEU A 128 -4.27 -2.88 11.54
C LEU A 128 -4.91 -3.16 12.92
N MET A 129 -5.90 -4.06 12.92
CA MET A 129 -6.62 -4.46 14.13
C MET A 129 -5.93 -5.67 14.76
N LYS A 130 -5.70 -5.60 16.08
CA LYS A 130 -5.26 -6.74 16.87
C LYS A 130 -6.24 -6.99 18.00
N ASN A 131 -6.72 -8.21 18.10
CA ASN A 131 -7.55 -8.65 19.21
C ASN A 131 -6.68 -8.91 20.45
N GLY A 132 -7.12 -8.44 21.62
CA GLY A 132 -6.44 -8.67 22.89
C GLY A 132 -5.39 -7.60 23.25
N ILE A 133 -4.43 -8.01 24.11
CA ILE A 133 -3.42 -7.10 24.66
C ILE A 133 -2.50 -6.58 23.56
N GLN A 134 -2.31 -5.25 23.50
CA GLN A 134 -1.62 -4.56 22.41
C GLN A 134 -0.14 -4.23 22.72
N PHE A 135 0.47 -4.91 23.70
CA PHE A 135 1.90 -4.75 23.99
C PHE A 135 2.77 -5.46 22.95
N ASN A 136 3.90 -4.85 22.62
CA ASN A 136 4.91 -5.40 21.70
C ASN A 136 4.33 -5.85 20.34
N ARG A 137 3.54 -4.99 19.71
CA ARG A 137 3.06 -5.23 18.34
C ARG A 137 4.22 -5.18 17.35
N ASP A 138 4.36 -6.22 16.54
CA ASP A 138 5.20 -6.20 15.34
C ASP A 138 4.37 -5.67 14.17
N LEU A 139 4.37 -4.34 14.01
CA LEU A 139 3.55 -3.68 13.00
C LEU A 139 4.02 -3.96 11.58
N VAL A 140 5.29 -4.31 11.37
CA VAL A 140 5.80 -4.75 10.06
C VAL A 140 5.22 -6.10 9.70
N ALA A 141 5.28 -7.06 10.62
CA ALA A 141 4.65 -8.38 10.42
C ALA A 141 3.13 -8.28 10.27
N GLU A 142 2.47 -7.40 11.02
CA GLU A 142 1.02 -7.18 10.92
C GLU A 142 0.64 -6.56 9.56
N ALA A 143 1.39 -5.57 9.07
CA ALA A 143 1.20 -4.99 7.74
C ALA A 143 1.45 -6.03 6.63
N ALA A 144 2.49 -6.86 6.77
CA ALA A 144 2.76 -7.95 5.85
C ALA A 144 1.62 -8.98 5.82
N ALA A 145 1.08 -9.36 6.99
CA ALA A 145 -0.08 -10.25 7.08
C ALA A 145 -1.34 -9.60 6.49
N TYR A 146 -1.57 -8.31 6.74
CA TYR A 146 -2.67 -7.56 6.13
C TYR A 146 -2.58 -7.57 4.60
N ASN A 147 -1.38 -7.43 4.05
CA ASN A 147 -1.11 -7.45 2.62
C ASN A 147 -1.31 -8.82 1.95
N GLN A 148 -1.55 -9.88 2.72
CA GLN A 148 -1.97 -11.20 2.19
C GLN A 148 -3.51 -11.36 2.12
N THR A 149 -4.27 -10.31 2.46
CA THR A 149 -5.74 -10.33 2.45
C THR A 149 -6.29 -9.53 1.28
N ASP A 150 -7.57 -9.75 0.95
CA ASP A 150 -8.32 -8.98 -0.05
C ASP A 150 -8.94 -7.70 0.53
N LYS A 151 -8.48 -7.25 1.70
CA LYS A 151 -9.00 -6.04 2.35
C LYS A 151 -8.55 -4.77 1.62
N PRO A 152 -9.33 -3.69 1.67
CA PRO A 152 -8.91 -2.38 1.19
C PRO A 152 -7.55 -1.97 1.77
N ALA A 153 -6.77 -1.21 1.02
CA ALA A 153 -5.39 -0.82 1.35
C ALA A 153 -4.37 -1.98 1.43
N SER A 154 -4.73 -3.22 1.11
CA SER A 154 -3.76 -4.29 0.92
C SER A 154 -2.93 -4.03 -0.34
N LEU A 155 -1.62 -4.28 -0.27
CA LEU A 155 -0.73 -4.26 -1.45
C LEU A 155 -0.94 -5.48 -2.34
N HIS A 156 -1.56 -6.52 -1.79
CA HIS A 156 -1.97 -7.66 -2.58
C HIS A 156 -3.09 -7.20 -3.50
N GLN A 157 -2.77 -7.02 -4.79
CA GLN A 157 -3.84 -7.02 -5.79
C GLN A 157 -4.35 -8.45 -5.84
N PRO A 158 -5.64 -8.72 -5.59
CA PRO A 158 -6.24 -9.95 -6.04
C PRO A 158 -5.86 -10.01 -7.53
N ALA A 159 -5.32 -11.15 -7.96
CA ALA A 159 -5.01 -11.34 -9.37
C ALA A 159 -6.27 -10.88 -10.12
N THR A 160 -6.18 -9.74 -10.79
CA THR A 160 -7.27 -9.30 -11.65
C THR A 160 -7.43 -10.45 -12.63
N ILE A 161 -8.48 -11.24 -12.42
CA ILE A 161 -8.82 -12.28 -13.38
C ILE A 161 -9.14 -11.47 -14.62
N ILE A 162 -8.14 -11.32 -15.50
CA ILE A 162 -8.37 -10.83 -16.84
C ILE A 162 -9.21 -11.92 -17.48
N VAL A 163 -10.52 -11.79 -17.34
CA VAL A 163 -11.44 -12.60 -18.12
C VAL A 163 -11.17 -12.17 -19.55
N PRO A 164 -10.53 -13.02 -20.37
CA PRO A 164 -10.33 -12.68 -21.77
C PRO A 164 -11.71 -12.44 -22.37
N ALA A 165 -11.88 -11.34 -23.08
CA ALA A 165 -13.13 -10.97 -23.74
C ALA A 165 -13.59 -11.96 -24.84
N ASN A 166 -12.98 -13.12 -24.94
CA ASN A 166 -13.16 -14.13 -25.97
C ASN A 166 -13.86 -15.39 -25.43
N GLY A 167 -15.09 -15.28 -24.94
CA GLY A 167 -16.00 -16.42 -24.84
C GLY A 167 -15.52 -17.68 -24.08
N GLN A 168 -14.47 -17.56 -23.24
CA GLN A 168 -14.02 -18.62 -22.34
C GLN A 168 -15.01 -18.79 -21.19
N THR A 169 -15.36 -20.02 -20.87
CA THR A 169 -16.26 -20.34 -19.77
C THR A 169 -15.54 -20.10 -18.42
N GLU A 170 -16.29 -19.82 -17.35
CA GLU A 170 -15.73 -19.67 -15.97
C GLU A 170 -14.90 -20.90 -15.57
N GLY A 171 -15.25 -22.09 -16.05
CA GLY A 171 -14.51 -23.33 -15.82
C GLY A 171 -13.11 -23.32 -16.43
N ASP A 172 -12.93 -22.73 -17.61
CA ASP A 172 -11.62 -22.65 -18.28
C ASP A 172 -10.67 -21.72 -17.54
N VAL A 173 -11.19 -20.61 -17.00
CA VAL A 173 -10.43 -19.66 -16.18
C VAL A 173 -10.02 -20.31 -14.86
N ALA A 174 -10.93 -20.99 -14.18
CA ALA A 174 -10.66 -21.72 -12.95
C ALA A 174 -9.59 -22.81 -13.14
N GLY A 175 -9.66 -23.57 -14.25
CA GLY A 175 -8.67 -24.56 -14.61
C GLY A 175 -7.27 -23.99 -14.81
N GLN A 176 -7.16 -22.87 -15.56
CA GLN A 176 -5.88 -22.18 -15.77
C GLN A 176 -5.28 -21.64 -14.46
N MET A 177 -6.12 -21.13 -13.55
CA MET A 177 -5.68 -20.66 -12.24
C MET A 177 -5.19 -21.80 -11.35
N LEU A 178 -5.89 -22.94 -11.36
CA LEU A 178 -5.44 -24.14 -10.63
C LEU A 178 -4.10 -24.63 -11.16
N ASP A 179 -3.92 -24.69 -12.47
CA ASP A 179 -2.65 -25.06 -13.10
C ASP A 179 -1.52 -24.09 -12.75
N TYR A 180 -1.79 -22.80 -12.77
CA TYR A 180 -0.81 -21.78 -12.39
C TYR A 180 -0.35 -21.95 -10.94
N TRP A 181 -1.28 -22.04 -10.01
CA TRP A 181 -0.96 -22.19 -8.59
C TRP A 181 -0.32 -23.52 -8.27
N TYR A 182 -0.76 -24.60 -8.93
CA TYR A 182 -0.14 -25.91 -8.78
C TYR A 182 1.33 -25.95 -9.25
N LYS A 183 1.65 -25.25 -10.35
CA LYS A 183 3.03 -25.10 -10.84
C LYS A 183 3.90 -24.24 -9.91
N LYS A 184 3.31 -23.25 -9.26
CA LYS A 184 4.01 -22.36 -8.30
C LYS A 184 4.24 -23.00 -6.95
N ALA A 185 3.41 -23.94 -6.54
CA ALA A 185 3.52 -24.61 -5.24
C ALA A 185 4.79 -25.48 -5.15
N ASP A 186 5.36 -25.56 -3.94
CA ASP A 186 6.44 -26.49 -3.65
C ASP A 186 5.95 -27.96 -3.64
N GLU A 187 6.87 -28.92 -3.60
CA GLU A 187 6.56 -30.33 -3.68
C GLU A 187 5.68 -30.81 -2.51
N LYS A 188 5.91 -30.29 -1.30
CA LYS A 188 5.14 -30.62 -0.11
C LYS A 188 3.70 -30.15 -0.21
N THR A 189 3.51 -28.90 -0.65
CA THR A 189 2.19 -28.30 -0.87
C THR A 189 1.41 -29.05 -1.94
N ARG A 190 2.06 -29.43 -3.06
CA ARG A 190 1.46 -30.24 -4.11
C ARG A 190 1.02 -31.62 -3.63
N ALA A 191 1.84 -32.29 -2.80
CA ALA A 191 1.50 -33.58 -2.22
C ALA A 191 0.30 -33.49 -1.27
N GLN A 192 0.25 -32.47 -0.42
CA GLN A 192 -0.89 -32.20 0.48
C GLN A 192 -2.18 -31.89 -0.28
N PHE A 193 -2.08 -31.11 -1.37
CA PHE A 193 -3.23 -30.81 -2.23
C PHE A 193 -3.79 -32.09 -2.87
N LYS A 194 -2.93 -32.92 -3.48
CA LYS A 194 -3.31 -34.21 -4.05
C LYS A 194 -4.01 -35.13 -3.06
N ALA A 195 -3.49 -35.20 -1.81
CA ALA A 195 -4.10 -36.02 -0.76
C ALA A 195 -5.52 -35.55 -0.39
N ARG A 196 -5.80 -34.23 -0.49
CA ARG A 196 -7.14 -33.69 -0.21
C ARG A 196 -8.15 -33.89 -1.32
N ILE A 197 -7.74 -33.82 -2.59
CA ILE A 197 -8.67 -33.94 -3.71
C ILE A 197 -8.98 -35.40 -4.07
N ASN A 198 -8.21 -36.37 -3.56
CA ASN A 198 -8.40 -37.81 -3.79
C ASN A 198 -9.15 -38.48 -2.62
N GLN A 199 -9.77 -37.72 -1.71
CA GLN A 199 -10.67 -38.20 -0.68
C GLN A 199 -12.12 -38.12 -1.16
#